data_d700d31e91da69001fdd86eb607440d7
#
_entry.id   d700d31e91da69001fdd86eb607440d7
#
_cell.length_a   1.000
_cell.length_b   1.000
_cell.length_c   1.000
_cell.angle_alpha   90.00
_cell.angle_beta   90.00
_cell.angle_gamma   90.00
#
_symmetry.space_group_name_H-M   'P 1'
#
loop_
_entity.id
_entity.type
_entity.pdbx_description
1 polymer ?
#
loop_
_entity_poly.entity_id
_entity_poly.type
_entity_poly.pdbx_seq_one_letter_code
_entity_poly.pdbx_strand_id
1 'polypeptide(L)'
;MRGTTGASFTVERNLSTGGWSNGSDGTYSTQEFISKEMIHEIASVDGVAGYDASFILMPFFYNEAGEALPAKVYSFFTYGTINSEYSELFLSGKFEIVEGSHITDDIPNGIIISRELADENGLEIGDTITGVCYPENNTPEVDMELIGIFDVVADKEDQVNMYDASSYFDYSDYTFCSMDAMTQLVEGWGTDEIEEANFYVADAAQLDSVIAEAQEISSINWNNFNITANDEVYQNISSSLSDTGTLITTLIVVITVVSMVLIILILSMSIRSRKRETGILMAVGIAKPAVILQYVLETLLIAVPAFPLAYVCSQQVAGTLGTLFGKASESVIVLPEHFLLVAVGGGILLITAVLISSISAMRLKPKQILSQME
;
A
#
# COMPACT_ATOMS: atom_id res chain seq x y z
N MET A 1 1.75 -11.99 1.82
CA MET A 1 1.20 -10.79 1.18
C MET A 1 2.20 -9.64 1.36
N ARG A 2 3.32 -9.68 0.66
CA ARG A 2 4.39 -8.65 0.74
C ARG A 2 4.51 -7.80 -0.53
N GLY A 3 3.57 -7.75 -1.42
CA GLY A 3 3.79 -7.15 -2.72
C GLY A 3 2.65 -6.41 -3.42
N THR A 4 1.48 -6.26 -2.85
CA THR A 4 0.33 -5.73 -3.62
C THR A 4 -0.12 -4.32 -3.25
N THR A 5 0.58 -3.62 -2.38
CA THR A 5 0.26 -2.23 -2.01
C THR A 5 1.49 -1.36 -1.80
N GLY A 6 2.68 -1.82 -2.22
CA GLY A 6 3.90 -1.05 -2.10
C GLY A 6 3.90 0.12 -3.08
N ALA A 7 4.05 1.33 -2.58
CA ALA A 7 4.41 2.45 -3.42
C ALA A 7 5.81 2.20 -3.96
N SER A 8 6.02 2.55 -5.21
CA SER A 8 7.31 2.46 -5.87
C SER A 8 7.59 3.73 -6.64
N PHE A 9 8.82 3.92 -7.04
CA PHE A 9 9.16 4.92 -8.02
C PHE A 9 10.07 4.31 -9.08
N THR A 10 9.92 4.81 -10.28
CA THR A 10 10.70 4.41 -11.43
C THR A 10 11.68 5.51 -11.78
N VAL A 11 12.93 5.13 -11.99
CA VAL A 11 13.95 6.00 -12.57
C VAL A 11 14.11 5.59 -14.03
N GLU A 12 13.90 6.50 -14.93
CA GLU A 12 13.99 6.28 -16.36
C GLU A 12 14.86 7.35 -17.03
N ARG A 13 15.37 7.08 -18.20
CA ARG A 13 16.17 8.04 -18.99
C ARG A 13 15.30 9.21 -19.45
N ASN A 14 15.81 10.42 -19.29
CA ASN A 14 15.16 11.61 -19.80
C ASN A 14 15.48 11.83 -21.28
N LEU A 15 14.67 11.26 -22.16
CA LEU A 15 14.84 11.34 -23.62
C LEU A 15 14.72 12.78 -24.17
N SER A 16 14.20 13.73 -23.39
CA SER A 16 14.04 15.12 -23.83
C SER A 16 15.33 15.94 -23.76
N THR A 17 16.30 15.53 -22.92
CA THR A 17 17.58 16.23 -22.74
C THR A 17 18.71 15.72 -23.65
N GLY A 18 18.58 14.51 -24.18
CA GLY A 18 19.50 13.87 -25.07
C GLY A 18 18.81 13.42 -26.35
N GLY A 19 18.39 14.39 -27.17
CA GLY A 19 17.81 14.02 -28.46
C GLY A 19 18.80 13.25 -29.31
N TRP A 20 18.30 12.31 -30.12
CA TRP A 20 18.97 11.81 -31.32
C TRP A 20 19.26 13.04 -32.19
N SER A 21 20.28 13.79 -31.88
CA SER A 21 20.75 14.85 -32.77
C SER A 21 21.62 14.15 -33.82
N ASN A 22 21.04 13.92 -34.99
CA ASN A 22 21.81 13.77 -36.19
C ASN A 22 22.56 15.09 -36.39
N GLY A 23 23.65 15.26 -35.65
CA GLY A 23 24.60 16.32 -35.92
C GLY A 23 25.04 16.13 -37.35
N SER A 24 25.18 17.25 -38.11
CA SER A 24 25.66 17.25 -39.46
C SER A 24 27.10 16.65 -39.63
N ASP A 25 27.69 16.23 -38.52
CA ASP A 25 29.04 15.61 -38.43
C ASP A 25 28.98 14.11 -38.10
N GLY A 26 27.80 13.48 -37.96
CA GLY A 26 27.65 12.05 -37.71
C GLY A 26 28.01 11.61 -36.27
N THR A 27 28.22 12.52 -35.36
CA THR A 27 28.45 12.22 -33.95
C THR A 27 27.13 12.00 -33.22
N TYR A 28 26.95 10.79 -32.69
CA TYR A 28 25.87 10.49 -31.75
C TYR A 28 26.31 10.95 -30.36
N SER A 29 25.59 11.84 -29.73
CA SER A 29 25.78 12.08 -28.30
C SER A 29 25.16 10.90 -27.56
N THR A 30 25.99 10.04 -26.98
CA THR A 30 25.54 8.99 -26.09
C THR A 30 24.94 9.64 -24.86
N GLN A 31 23.66 9.43 -24.65
CA GLN A 31 23.01 9.80 -23.43
C GLN A 31 23.53 8.88 -22.31
N GLU A 32 23.59 9.40 -21.08
CA GLU A 32 23.93 8.59 -19.92
C GLU A 32 22.86 7.53 -19.68
N PHE A 33 23.28 6.27 -19.46
CA PHE A 33 22.41 5.15 -19.13
C PHE A 33 22.43 4.92 -17.63
N ILE A 34 21.42 4.20 -17.15
CA ILE A 34 21.37 3.78 -15.76
C ILE A 34 22.45 2.70 -15.56
N SER A 35 23.36 2.91 -14.61
CA SER A 35 24.38 1.92 -14.27
C SER A 35 23.99 1.14 -13.01
N LYS A 36 24.60 -0.05 -12.83
CA LYS A 36 24.42 -0.82 -11.60
C LYS A 36 24.83 -0.04 -10.34
N GLU A 37 25.90 0.77 -10.44
CA GLU A 37 26.39 1.60 -9.34
C GLU A 37 25.33 2.63 -8.95
N MET A 38 24.71 3.29 -9.92
CA MET A 38 23.62 4.23 -9.68
C MET A 38 22.43 3.53 -9.01
N ILE A 39 22.07 2.33 -9.47
CA ILE A 39 20.99 1.54 -8.87
C ILE A 39 21.29 1.23 -7.39
N HIS A 40 22.52 0.79 -7.09
CA HIS A 40 22.94 0.48 -5.72
C HIS A 40 22.97 1.73 -4.82
N GLU A 41 23.39 2.88 -5.34
CA GLU A 41 23.36 4.13 -4.60
C GLU A 41 21.92 4.52 -4.23
N ILE A 42 20.98 4.43 -5.16
CA ILE A 42 19.57 4.70 -4.89
C ILE A 42 18.99 3.64 -3.95
N ALA A 43 19.31 2.37 -4.14
CA ALA A 43 18.85 1.28 -3.28
C ALA A 43 19.34 1.38 -1.83
N SER A 44 20.43 2.12 -1.59
CA SER A 44 20.98 2.37 -0.26
C SER A 44 20.25 3.44 0.53
N VAL A 45 19.31 4.18 -0.10
CA VAL A 45 18.50 5.21 0.57
C VAL A 45 17.59 4.56 1.60
N ASP A 46 17.49 5.17 2.78
CA ASP A 46 16.64 4.66 3.85
C ASP A 46 15.16 4.65 3.42
N GLY A 47 14.49 3.52 3.64
CA GLY A 47 13.11 3.31 3.23
C GLY A 47 12.95 2.56 1.90
N VAL A 48 14.00 2.35 1.10
CA VAL A 48 13.95 1.44 -0.05
C VAL A 48 13.99 0.01 0.45
N ALA A 49 12.98 -0.78 0.10
CA ALA A 49 12.82 -2.17 0.55
C ALA A 49 13.26 -3.19 -0.50
N GLY A 50 13.27 -2.78 -1.77
CA GLY A 50 13.66 -3.64 -2.88
C GLY A 50 13.79 -2.84 -4.16
N TYR A 51 14.43 -3.44 -5.14
CA TYR A 51 14.64 -2.82 -6.44
C TYR A 51 14.81 -3.87 -7.52
N ASP A 52 14.45 -3.52 -8.74
CA ASP A 52 14.79 -4.28 -9.93
C ASP A 52 15.04 -3.31 -11.08
N ALA A 53 15.90 -3.72 -11.99
CA ALA A 53 16.09 -3.04 -13.25
C ALA A 53 16.11 -4.10 -14.33
N SER A 54 15.46 -3.82 -15.44
CA SER A 54 15.33 -4.81 -16.49
C SER A 54 15.47 -4.20 -17.87
N PHE A 55 15.99 -5.00 -18.78
CA PHE A 55 15.82 -4.81 -20.21
C PHE A 55 15.50 -6.14 -20.88
N ILE A 56 14.96 -6.10 -22.08
CA ILE A 56 14.40 -7.27 -22.73
C ILE A 56 15.20 -7.60 -23.98
N LEU A 57 15.56 -8.87 -24.12
CA LEU A 57 16.14 -9.43 -25.35
C LEU A 57 15.31 -10.63 -25.81
N MET A 58 15.60 -11.09 -27.01
CA MET A 58 14.99 -12.27 -27.62
C MET A 58 16.06 -13.28 -28.02
N PRO A 59 16.79 -13.90 -27.05
CA PRO A 59 17.82 -14.90 -27.35
C PRO A 59 17.21 -16.21 -27.79
N PHE A 60 18.09 -17.05 -28.39
CA PHE A 60 17.88 -18.47 -28.59
C PHE A 60 18.60 -19.21 -27.47
N PHE A 61 18.00 -20.28 -26.96
CA PHE A 61 18.59 -21.11 -25.94
C PHE A 61 18.87 -22.52 -26.43
N TYR A 62 19.91 -23.10 -25.88
CA TYR A 62 20.40 -24.45 -26.21
C TYR A 62 20.63 -25.21 -24.90
N ASN A 63 20.35 -26.51 -24.89
CA ASN A 63 20.68 -27.39 -23.78
C ASN A 63 22.19 -27.79 -23.82
N GLU A 64 22.66 -28.51 -22.80
CA GLU A 64 24.06 -28.99 -22.73
C GLU A 64 24.52 -29.85 -23.94
N ALA A 65 23.57 -30.50 -24.64
CA ALA A 65 23.87 -31.26 -25.85
C ALA A 65 23.97 -30.37 -27.08
N GLY A 66 23.77 -29.07 -27.00
CA GLY A 66 23.74 -28.11 -28.10
C GLY A 66 22.46 -28.19 -28.93
N GLU A 67 21.39 -28.78 -28.40
CA GLU A 67 20.08 -28.82 -29.05
C GLU A 67 19.31 -27.57 -28.70
N ALA A 68 18.69 -26.91 -29.71
CA ALA A 68 17.92 -25.71 -29.51
C ALA A 68 16.64 -26.00 -28.68
N LEU A 69 16.40 -25.22 -27.66
CA LEU A 69 15.13 -25.23 -26.91
C LEU A 69 14.03 -24.64 -27.81
N PRO A 70 12.87 -25.28 -27.93
CA PRO A 70 11.80 -24.82 -28.81
C PRO A 70 11.00 -23.72 -28.14
N ALA A 71 11.08 -22.50 -28.67
CA ALA A 71 10.11 -21.46 -28.34
C ALA A 71 8.79 -21.67 -29.09
N LYS A 72 7.65 -21.46 -28.51
CA LYS A 72 6.34 -21.68 -29.13
C LYS A 72 6.01 -20.69 -30.23
N VAL A 73 6.52 -19.46 -30.09
CA VAL A 73 6.24 -18.40 -31.07
C VAL A 73 7.41 -18.25 -32.05
N TYR A 74 8.51 -17.65 -31.65
CA TYR A 74 9.65 -17.40 -32.53
C TYR A 74 10.98 -17.44 -31.78
N SER A 75 11.03 -16.78 -30.63
CA SER A 75 12.19 -16.73 -29.74
C SER A 75 11.67 -16.50 -28.31
N PHE A 76 12.53 -16.70 -27.32
CA PHE A 76 12.21 -16.47 -25.95
C PHE A 76 12.13 -14.97 -25.67
N PHE A 77 11.18 -14.58 -24.80
CA PHE A 77 11.05 -13.21 -24.31
C PHE A 77 11.77 -13.13 -22.96
N THR A 78 13.02 -12.70 -23.00
CA THR A 78 13.92 -12.79 -21.86
C THR A 78 14.11 -11.45 -21.19
N TYR A 79 13.79 -11.41 -19.90
CA TYR A 79 14.07 -10.27 -19.02
C TYR A 79 15.43 -10.45 -18.36
N GLY A 80 16.39 -9.54 -18.65
CA GLY A 80 17.54 -9.36 -17.78
C GLY A 80 17.10 -8.63 -16.52
N THR A 81 17.41 -9.17 -15.34
CA THR A 81 16.92 -8.67 -14.07
C THR A 81 18.03 -8.67 -13.03
N ILE A 82 17.98 -7.74 -12.07
CA ILE A 82 18.88 -7.73 -10.92
C ILE A 82 18.25 -8.54 -9.79
N ASN A 83 16.95 -8.33 -9.52
CA ASN A 83 16.21 -9.03 -8.47
C ASN A 83 14.83 -9.44 -8.99
N SER A 84 14.71 -10.63 -9.55
CA SER A 84 13.47 -11.08 -10.20
C SER A 84 12.25 -11.14 -9.27
N GLU A 85 12.44 -11.21 -7.94
CA GLU A 85 11.34 -11.12 -6.97
C GLU A 85 10.58 -9.79 -7.09
N TYR A 86 11.27 -8.73 -7.54
CA TYR A 86 10.71 -7.40 -7.72
C TYR A 86 10.28 -7.11 -9.16
N SER A 87 10.38 -8.06 -10.08
CA SER A 87 9.83 -7.94 -11.42
C SER A 87 8.29 -7.86 -11.36
N GLU A 88 7.70 -7.01 -12.20
CA GLU A 88 6.25 -6.79 -12.24
C GLU A 88 5.46 -8.09 -12.44
N LEU A 89 5.99 -9.03 -13.22
CA LEU A 89 5.34 -10.31 -13.51
C LEU A 89 5.22 -11.21 -12.26
N PHE A 90 6.22 -11.21 -11.39
CA PHE A 90 6.17 -11.91 -10.12
C PHE A 90 5.39 -11.13 -9.05
N LEU A 91 5.56 -9.83 -8.95
CA LEU A 91 4.84 -9.00 -7.99
C LEU A 91 3.33 -8.97 -8.25
N SER A 92 2.91 -8.98 -9.51
CA SER A 92 1.48 -9.05 -9.88
C SER A 92 0.86 -10.42 -9.66
N GLY A 93 1.68 -11.44 -9.35
CA GLY A 93 1.22 -12.83 -9.17
C GLY A 93 0.87 -13.52 -10.49
N LYS A 94 1.29 -12.98 -11.63
CA LYS A 94 1.16 -13.66 -12.93
C LYS A 94 2.06 -14.87 -13.04
N PHE A 95 3.23 -14.80 -12.40
CA PHE A 95 4.21 -15.88 -12.29
C PHE A 95 4.49 -16.18 -10.81
N GLU A 96 4.74 -17.44 -10.51
CA GLU A 96 5.09 -17.93 -9.16
C GLU A 96 6.26 -18.91 -9.26
N ILE A 97 7.35 -18.66 -8.50
CA ILE A 97 8.46 -19.63 -8.40
C ILE A 97 7.96 -20.88 -7.67
N VAL A 98 8.13 -22.02 -8.30
CA VAL A 98 7.69 -23.32 -7.80
C VAL A 98 8.84 -24.26 -7.46
N GLU A 99 10.00 -24.06 -8.07
CA GLU A 99 11.25 -24.77 -7.74
C GLU A 99 12.44 -23.81 -7.81
N GLY A 100 13.45 -24.03 -6.97
CA GLY A 100 14.65 -23.20 -6.94
C GLY A 100 14.44 -21.85 -6.27
N SER A 101 15.03 -20.78 -6.82
CA SER A 101 15.04 -19.44 -6.24
C SER A 101 14.91 -18.34 -7.29
N HIS A 102 14.59 -17.14 -6.83
CA HIS A 102 14.69 -15.93 -7.64
C HIS A 102 16.14 -15.59 -7.97
N ILE A 103 16.35 -14.87 -9.09
CA ILE A 103 17.61 -14.18 -9.37
C ILE A 103 17.79 -13.07 -8.35
N THR A 104 19.01 -12.97 -7.84
CA THR A 104 19.47 -11.90 -6.96
C THR A 104 20.78 -11.33 -7.51
N ASP A 105 21.14 -10.13 -7.09
CA ASP A 105 22.30 -9.41 -7.63
C ASP A 105 23.66 -10.12 -7.46
N ASP A 106 23.75 -11.08 -6.55
CA ASP A 106 24.94 -11.90 -6.30
C ASP A 106 25.06 -13.12 -7.26
N ILE A 107 24.07 -13.35 -8.12
CA ILE A 107 24.06 -14.46 -9.08
C ILE A 107 24.44 -13.94 -10.49
N PRO A 108 25.68 -14.17 -10.93
CA PRO A 108 26.15 -13.56 -12.18
C PRO A 108 25.56 -14.20 -13.44
N ASN A 109 25.30 -15.51 -13.46
CA ASN A 109 24.87 -16.26 -14.64
C ASN A 109 23.73 -17.22 -14.29
N GLY A 110 22.62 -16.70 -13.74
CA GLY A 110 21.42 -17.49 -13.44
C GLY A 110 20.34 -17.30 -14.50
N ILE A 111 19.55 -18.34 -14.75
CA ILE A 111 18.35 -18.30 -15.59
C ILE A 111 17.16 -18.93 -14.86
N ILE A 112 15.99 -18.36 -15.06
CA ILE A 112 14.69 -18.88 -14.59
C ILE A 112 13.81 -19.10 -15.81
N ILE A 113 13.19 -20.27 -15.90
CA ILE A 113 12.33 -20.67 -17.03
C ILE A 113 10.96 -21.12 -16.55
N SER A 114 10.01 -21.23 -17.47
CA SER A 114 8.69 -21.78 -17.14
C SER A 114 8.77 -23.29 -16.88
N ARG A 115 7.87 -23.80 -16.04
CA ARG A 115 7.72 -25.26 -15.80
C ARG A 115 7.44 -26.00 -17.10
N GLU A 116 6.61 -25.42 -17.95
CA GLU A 116 6.27 -26.04 -19.23
C GLU A 116 7.53 -26.27 -20.10
N LEU A 117 8.39 -25.25 -20.20
CA LEU A 117 9.67 -25.35 -20.92
C LEU A 117 10.60 -26.36 -20.26
N ALA A 118 10.68 -26.41 -18.94
CA ALA A 118 11.49 -27.36 -18.21
C ALA A 118 11.01 -28.80 -18.42
N ASP A 119 9.71 -29.07 -18.29
CA ASP A 119 9.13 -30.41 -18.45
C ASP A 119 9.25 -30.93 -19.88
N GLU A 120 9.03 -30.09 -20.90
CA GLU A 120 9.13 -30.46 -22.32
C GLU A 120 10.55 -30.84 -22.74
N ASN A 121 11.57 -30.26 -22.08
CA ASN A 121 12.97 -30.49 -22.42
C ASN A 121 13.74 -31.31 -21.37
N GLY A 122 13.07 -31.76 -20.32
CA GLY A 122 13.66 -32.57 -19.25
C GLY A 122 14.75 -31.84 -18.47
N LEU A 123 14.58 -30.52 -18.26
CA LEU A 123 15.54 -29.67 -17.56
C LEU A 123 15.25 -29.67 -16.07
N GLU A 124 16.29 -29.73 -15.25
CA GLU A 124 16.24 -29.70 -13.78
C GLU A 124 17.08 -28.54 -13.23
N ILE A 125 16.80 -28.10 -12.01
CA ILE A 125 17.61 -27.09 -11.34
C ILE A 125 19.07 -27.52 -11.26
N GLY A 126 19.97 -26.66 -11.72
CA GLY A 126 21.42 -26.89 -11.81
C GLY A 126 21.90 -27.24 -13.24
N ASP A 127 21.00 -27.49 -14.18
CA ASP A 127 21.37 -27.70 -15.57
C ASP A 127 21.88 -26.40 -16.19
N THR A 128 22.76 -26.57 -17.22
CA THR A 128 23.32 -25.46 -17.97
C THR A 128 22.49 -25.18 -19.22
N ILE A 129 22.12 -23.93 -19.41
CA ILE A 129 21.44 -23.43 -20.62
C ILE A 129 22.33 -22.37 -21.26
N THR A 130 22.68 -22.59 -22.55
CA THR A 130 23.50 -21.65 -23.33
C THR A 130 22.59 -20.69 -24.10
N GLY A 131 22.73 -19.38 -23.86
CA GLY A 131 22.00 -18.33 -24.56
C GLY A 131 22.83 -17.70 -25.69
N VAL A 132 22.15 -17.30 -26.78
CA VAL A 132 22.76 -16.61 -27.95
C VAL A 132 21.73 -15.62 -28.51
N CYS A 133 22.08 -14.35 -28.67
CA CYS A 133 21.13 -13.36 -29.22
C CYS A 133 21.04 -13.42 -30.76
N TYR A 134 22.16 -13.39 -31.43
CA TYR A 134 22.22 -13.33 -32.90
C TYR A 134 23.22 -14.39 -33.45
N PRO A 135 22.81 -15.67 -33.54
CA PRO A 135 23.71 -16.76 -33.94
C PRO A 135 24.42 -16.49 -35.27
N GLU A 136 23.72 -15.84 -36.22
CA GLU A 136 24.27 -15.53 -37.55
C GLU A 136 25.35 -14.45 -37.51
N ASN A 137 25.40 -13.66 -36.44
CA ASN A 137 26.28 -12.49 -36.29
C ASN A 137 27.45 -12.74 -35.36
N ASN A 138 27.62 -13.97 -34.88
CA ASN A 138 28.68 -14.37 -33.96
C ASN A 138 28.69 -13.55 -32.65
N THR A 139 27.48 -13.35 -32.10
CA THR A 139 27.35 -12.81 -30.73
C THR A 139 27.87 -13.80 -29.69
N PRO A 140 28.26 -13.36 -28.51
CA PRO A 140 28.74 -14.26 -27.47
C PRO A 140 27.73 -15.35 -27.12
N GLU A 141 28.24 -16.53 -26.83
CA GLU A 141 27.51 -17.62 -26.19
C GLU A 141 27.71 -17.50 -24.69
N VAL A 142 26.61 -17.50 -23.92
CA VAL A 142 26.66 -17.36 -22.47
C VAL A 142 26.02 -18.58 -21.82
N ASP A 143 26.81 -19.26 -21.01
CA ASP A 143 26.32 -20.38 -20.20
C ASP A 143 25.71 -19.86 -18.90
N MET A 144 24.47 -20.28 -18.64
CA MET A 144 23.70 -19.91 -17.47
C MET A 144 23.23 -21.16 -16.73
N GLU A 145 23.27 -21.10 -15.40
CA GLU A 145 22.74 -22.16 -14.55
C GLU A 145 21.23 -21.97 -14.36
N LEU A 146 20.44 -23.02 -14.56
CA LEU A 146 19.01 -23.05 -14.27
C LEU A 146 18.81 -23.02 -12.75
N ILE A 147 18.46 -21.87 -12.19
CA ILE A 147 18.34 -21.65 -10.75
C ILE A 147 16.90 -21.62 -10.25
N GLY A 148 15.95 -21.45 -11.15
CA GLY A 148 14.53 -21.35 -10.78
C GLY A 148 13.59 -21.80 -11.88
N ILE A 149 12.46 -22.34 -11.48
CA ILE A 149 11.35 -22.72 -12.36
C ILE A 149 10.09 -22.05 -11.85
N PHE A 150 9.34 -21.40 -12.75
CA PHE A 150 8.09 -20.72 -12.41
C PHE A 150 6.87 -21.35 -13.10
N ASP A 151 5.71 -21.27 -12.44
CA ASP A 151 4.41 -21.52 -13.04
C ASP A 151 3.80 -20.21 -13.56
N VAL A 152 3.13 -20.32 -14.72
CA VAL A 152 2.29 -19.24 -15.24
C VAL A 152 0.90 -19.34 -14.60
N VAL A 153 0.59 -18.42 -13.72
CA VAL A 153 -0.68 -18.35 -12.97
C VAL A 153 -1.71 -17.48 -13.69
N ALA A 154 -1.24 -16.59 -14.57
CA ALA A 154 -2.10 -15.67 -15.32
C ALA A 154 -3.06 -16.41 -16.26
N ASP A 155 -4.31 -15.90 -16.35
CA ASP A 155 -5.28 -16.41 -17.31
C ASP A 155 -4.83 -16.17 -18.76
N LYS A 156 -5.22 -17.05 -19.68
CA LYS A 156 -4.87 -16.92 -21.10
C LYS A 156 -5.38 -15.62 -21.74
N GLU A 157 -6.43 -15.02 -21.19
CA GLU A 157 -6.97 -13.74 -21.63
C GLU A 157 -6.07 -12.55 -21.32
N ASP A 158 -5.20 -12.68 -20.33
CA ASP A 158 -4.21 -11.65 -19.95
C ASP A 158 -2.96 -11.66 -20.85
N GLN A 159 -2.84 -12.68 -21.71
CA GLN A 159 -1.71 -12.86 -22.64
C GLN A 159 -1.94 -12.08 -23.95
N VAL A 160 -2.47 -10.87 -23.90
CA VAL A 160 -2.75 -10.08 -25.11
C VAL A 160 -1.52 -9.28 -25.51
N ASN A 161 -1.16 -9.42 -26.77
CA ASN A 161 -0.04 -8.70 -27.37
C ASN A 161 -0.28 -7.18 -27.42
N MET A 162 0.73 -6.41 -27.02
CA MET A 162 0.73 -4.94 -27.07
C MET A 162 0.77 -4.38 -28.51
N TYR A 163 1.13 -5.17 -29.52
CA TYR A 163 1.37 -4.68 -30.89
C TYR A 163 0.39 -5.19 -31.96
N ASP A 164 -0.20 -6.37 -31.80
CA ASP A 164 -1.18 -6.91 -32.76
C ASP A 164 -1.98 -8.05 -32.12
N ALA A 165 -3.31 -8.01 -32.28
CA ALA A 165 -4.23 -9.08 -31.83
C ALA A 165 -3.99 -10.45 -32.53
N SER A 166 -3.09 -10.53 -33.49
CA SER A 166 -2.77 -11.74 -34.25
C SER A 166 -1.49 -12.47 -33.78
N SER A 167 -0.66 -11.85 -32.95
CA SER A 167 0.55 -12.48 -32.41
C SER A 167 0.43 -12.66 -30.89
N TYR A 168 0.19 -13.89 -30.48
CA TYR A 168 0.17 -14.25 -29.07
C TYR A 168 1.62 -14.42 -28.58
N PHE A 169 2.01 -13.70 -27.53
CA PHE A 169 3.14 -14.11 -26.71
C PHE A 169 2.63 -15.16 -25.74
N ASP A 170 3.18 -16.35 -25.82
CA ASP A 170 2.90 -17.36 -24.80
C ASP A 170 3.78 -17.07 -23.57
N TYR A 171 3.18 -16.89 -22.42
CA TYR A 171 3.93 -16.67 -21.19
C TYR A 171 4.87 -17.81 -20.80
N SER A 172 4.71 -18.99 -21.39
CA SER A 172 5.66 -20.09 -21.21
C SER A 172 6.98 -19.87 -21.94
N ASP A 173 7.02 -18.97 -22.94
CA ASP A 173 8.27 -18.57 -23.63
C ASP A 173 8.99 -17.40 -22.91
N TYR A 174 8.44 -16.91 -21.79
CA TYR A 174 9.10 -15.91 -20.97
C TYR A 174 10.20 -16.57 -20.13
N THR A 175 11.33 -15.91 -20.06
CA THR A 175 12.47 -16.34 -19.25
C THR A 175 13.05 -15.13 -18.53
N PHE A 176 13.78 -15.38 -17.46
CA PHE A 176 14.50 -14.35 -16.72
C PHE A 176 15.95 -14.79 -16.60
N CYS A 177 16.88 -13.92 -16.87
CA CYS A 177 18.29 -14.18 -16.59
C CYS A 177 18.91 -13.01 -15.82
N SER A 178 20.02 -13.29 -15.15
CA SER A 178 20.75 -12.27 -14.43
C SER A 178 21.16 -11.14 -15.37
N MET A 179 21.20 -9.91 -14.84
CA MET A 179 21.63 -8.74 -15.60
C MET A 179 23.02 -8.92 -16.21
N ASP A 180 23.93 -9.57 -15.49
CA ASP A 180 25.30 -9.83 -15.96
C ASP A 180 25.35 -10.80 -17.13
N ALA A 181 24.53 -11.86 -17.12
CA ALA A 181 24.39 -12.78 -18.24
C ALA A 181 23.81 -12.05 -19.46
N MET A 182 22.80 -11.22 -19.24
CA MET A 182 22.15 -10.47 -20.30
C MET A 182 23.11 -9.49 -20.98
N THR A 183 23.91 -8.75 -20.19
CA THR A 183 24.94 -7.84 -20.69
C THR A 183 26.00 -8.61 -21.52
N GLN A 184 26.42 -9.80 -21.06
CA GLN A 184 27.36 -10.65 -21.81
C GLN A 184 26.78 -11.08 -23.14
N LEU A 185 25.48 -11.44 -23.25
CA LEU A 185 24.83 -11.85 -24.51
C LEU A 185 24.91 -10.80 -25.61
N VAL A 186 25.05 -9.52 -25.26
CA VAL A 186 25.11 -8.41 -26.21
C VAL A 186 26.42 -7.64 -26.14
N GLU A 187 27.45 -8.21 -25.53
CA GLU A 187 28.76 -7.58 -25.42
C GLU A 187 29.30 -7.21 -26.81
N GLY A 188 29.70 -5.96 -26.97
CA GLY A 188 30.19 -5.38 -28.21
C GLY A 188 29.11 -4.90 -29.19
N TRP A 189 27.83 -5.04 -28.87
CA TRP A 189 26.70 -4.59 -29.70
C TRP A 189 26.06 -3.29 -29.26
N GLY A 190 26.45 -2.76 -28.07
CA GLY A 190 25.96 -1.49 -27.52
C GLY A 190 24.47 -1.48 -27.21
N THR A 191 23.92 -2.63 -26.82
CA THR A 191 22.51 -2.82 -26.43
C THR A 191 22.35 -3.24 -24.98
N ASP A 192 23.44 -3.18 -24.20
CA ASP A 192 23.51 -3.46 -22.75
C ASP A 192 23.05 -2.28 -21.89
N GLU A 193 22.01 -1.61 -22.33
CA GLU A 193 21.60 -0.32 -21.80
C GLU A 193 20.37 -0.47 -20.91
N ILE A 194 20.54 -0.29 -19.59
CA ILE A 194 19.41 -0.22 -18.66
C ILE A 194 18.71 1.12 -18.88
N GLU A 195 17.47 1.07 -19.35
CA GLU A 195 16.65 2.25 -19.61
C GLU A 195 15.79 2.65 -18.41
N GLU A 196 15.45 1.68 -17.57
CA GLU A 196 14.50 1.81 -16.48
C GLU A 196 14.92 0.99 -15.26
N ALA A 197 14.76 1.57 -14.07
CA ALA A 197 14.93 0.89 -12.80
C ALA A 197 13.77 1.22 -11.84
N ASN A 198 13.23 0.21 -11.21
CA ASN A 198 12.09 0.29 -10.29
C ASN A 198 12.54 0.10 -8.84
N PHE A 199 12.14 1.00 -7.95
CA PHE A 199 12.47 0.98 -6.54
C PHE A 199 11.19 0.91 -5.71
N TYR A 200 11.13 -0.05 -4.81
CA TYR A 200 9.97 -0.33 -3.96
C TYR A 200 10.21 0.19 -2.55
N VAL A 201 9.25 0.93 -2.01
CA VAL A 201 9.37 1.59 -0.70
C VAL A 201 8.63 0.77 0.36
N ALA A 202 9.25 0.60 1.53
CA ALA A 202 8.70 -0.19 2.62
C ALA A 202 7.37 0.38 3.17
N ASP A 203 7.26 1.72 3.21
CA ASP A 203 6.09 2.45 3.68
C ASP A 203 5.67 3.47 2.62
N ALA A 204 4.51 3.26 2.02
CA ALA A 204 3.96 4.14 0.98
C ALA A 204 3.83 5.61 1.43
N ALA A 205 3.63 5.86 2.73
CA ALA A 205 3.56 7.22 3.26
C ALA A 205 4.91 7.97 3.19
N GLN A 206 6.02 7.24 3.03
CA GLN A 206 7.37 7.82 2.96
C GLN A 206 7.87 7.98 1.52
N LEU A 207 7.09 7.61 0.50
CA LEU A 207 7.50 7.64 -0.90
C LEU A 207 8.11 8.97 -1.30
N ASP A 208 7.43 10.08 -1.03
CA ASP A 208 7.91 11.43 -1.40
C ASP A 208 9.22 11.79 -0.71
N SER A 209 9.41 11.37 0.56
CA SER A 209 10.64 11.62 1.30
C SER A 209 11.80 10.77 0.79
N VAL A 210 11.55 9.51 0.43
CA VAL A 210 12.56 8.62 -0.17
C VAL A 210 12.99 9.13 -1.54
N ILE A 211 12.06 9.57 -2.37
CA ILE A 211 12.38 10.19 -3.67
C ILE A 211 13.21 11.45 -3.49
N ALA A 212 12.85 12.31 -2.52
CA ALA A 212 13.60 13.54 -2.26
C ALA A 212 15.03 13.23 -1.80
N GLU A 213 15.22 12.23 -0.94
CA GLU A 213 16.54 11.79 -0.48
C GLU A 213 17.36 11.17 -1.62
N ALA A 214 16.74 10.35 -2.47
CA ALA A 214 17.39 9.81 -3.67
C ALA A 214 17.88 10.94 -4.59
N GLN A 215 17.11 12.00 -4.78
CA GLN A 215 17.49 13.15 -5.61
C GLN A 215 18.64 13.99 -5.02
N GLU A 216 18.98 13.83 -3.75
CA GLU A 216 20.14 14.45 -3.10
C GLU A 216 21.46 13.75 -3.41
N ILE A 217 21.43 12.57 -4.03
CA ILE A 217 22.64 11.83 -4.45
C ILE A 217 23.39 12.66 -5.50
N SER A 218 24.53 13.20 -5.11
CA SER A 218 25.29 14.15 -5.93
C SER A 218 26.13 13.52 -7.04
N SER A 219 26.35 12.20 -6.99
CA SER A 219 27.03 11.42 -8.02
C SER A 219 26.18 11.26 -9.29
N ILE A 220 24.85 11.42 -9.16
CA ILE A 220 23.89 11.23 -10.26
C ILE A 220 23.53 12.57 -10.87
N ASN A 221 23.65 12.66 -12.20
CA ASN A 221 23.18 13.85 -12.94
C ASN A 221 21.68 13.74 -13.24
N TRP A 222 20.85 14.17 -12.30
CA TRP A 222 19.39 14.08 -12.38
C TRP A 222 18.75 14.83 -13.57
N ASN A 223 19.50 15.64 -14.31
CA ASN A 223 18.98 16.22 -15.56
C ASN A 223 18.82 15.16 -16.67
N ASN A 224 19.55 14.05 -16.57
CA ASN A 224 19.53 12.96 -17.55
C ASN A 224 18.46 11.90 -17.24
N PHE A 225 17.82 11.98 -16.08
CA PHE A 225 16.86 10.99 -15.60
C PHE A 225 15.57 11.63 -15.11
N ASN A 226 14.45 10.93 -15.32
CA ASN A 226 13.15 11.25 -14.74
C ASN A 226 12.89 10.31 -13.58
N ILE A 227 12.25 10.83 -12.54
CA ILE A 227 11.68 9.98 -11.49
C ILE A 227 10.16 10.09 -11.57
N THR A 228 9.51 8.93 -11.70
CA THR A 228 8.06 8.81 -11.72
C THR A 228 7.60 8.04 -10.48
N ALA A 229 6.80 8.67 -9.63
CA ALA A 229 6.18 8.01 -8.49
C ALA A 229 5.03 7.12 -8.98
N ASN A 230 5.03 5.85 -8.58
CA ASN A 230 3.99 4.86 -8.91
C ASN A 230 3.16 4.60 -7.65
N ASP A 231 2.34 5.57 -7.28
CA ASP A 231 1.53 5.53 -6.08
C ASP A 231 0.02 5.72 -6.35
N GLU A 232 -0.41 5.66 -7.60
CA GLU A 232 -1.82 5.88 -8.00
C GLU A 232 -2.79 5.00 -7.18
N VAL A 233 -2.44 3.73 -6.97
CA VAL A 233 -3.26 2.80 -6.18
C VAL A 233 -3.29 3.24 -4.72
N TYR A 234 -2.13 3.64 -4.16
CA TYR A 234 -2.05 4.15 -2.80
C TYR A 234 -2.82 5.47 -2.65
N GLN A 235 -2.65 6.42 -3.56
CA GLN A 235 -3.37 7.70 -3.56
C GLN A 235 -4.88 7.50 -3.67
N ASN A 236 -5.34 6.60 -4.53
CA ASN A 236 -6.76 6.27 -4.67
C ASN A 236 -7.33 5.61 -3.40
N ILE A 237 -6.59 4.70 -2.78
CA ILE A 237 -6.99 4.07 -1.51
C ILE A 237 -6.93 5.09 -0.37
N SER A 238 -5.86 5.87 -0.28
CA SER A 238 -5.65 6.87 0.77
C SER A 238 -6.70 7.98 0.70
N SER A 239 -7.01 8.49 -0.48
CA SER A 239 -8.08 9.49 -0.67
C SER A 239 -9.45 8.91 -0.31
N SER A 240 -9.77 7.69 -0.73
CA SER A 240 -11.01 7.01 -0.38
C SER A 240 -11.13 6.76 1.12
N LEU A 241 -10.03 6.41 1.79
CA LEU A 241 -9.99 6.26 3.25
C LEU A 241 -10.12 7.61 3.96
N SER A 242 -9.49 8.68 3.47
CA SER A 242 -9.61 10.04 4.00
C SER A 242 -11.02 10.56 3.87
N ASP A 243 -11.66 10.38 2.72
CA ASP A 243 -13.06 10.75 2.49
C ASP A 243 -14.00 9.98 3.41
N THR A 244 -13.77 8.67 3.57
CA THR A 244 -14.52 7.83 4.50
C THR A 244 -14.30 8.29 5.94
N GLY A 245 -13.08 8.63 6.33
CA GLY A 245 -12.74 9.18 7.64
C GLY A 245 -13.48 10.51 7.91
N THR A 246 -13.54 11.38 6.93
CA THR A 246 -14.28 12.65 7.01
C THR A 246 -15.79 12.43 7.16
N LEU A 247 -16.35 11.48 6.40
CA LEU A 247 -17.78 11.11 6.53
C LEU A 247 -18.09 10.53 7.91
N ILE A 248 -17.25 9.62 8.40
CA ILE A 248 -17.41 9.04 9.76
C ILE A 248 -17.31 10.12 10.82
N THR A 249 -16.33 11.02 10.74
CA THR A 249 -16.16 12.12 11.68
C THR A 249 -17.37 13.04 11.68
N THR A 250 -17.87 13.41 10.50
CA THR A 250 -19.08 14.22 10.34
C THR A 250 -20.29 13.52 10.96
N LEU A 251 -20.46 12.24 10.72
CA LEU A 251 -21.54 11.43 11.29
C LEU A 251 -21.46 11.39 12.82
N ILE A 252 -20.27 11.19 13.39
CA ILE A 252 -20.05 11.21 14.85
C ILE A 252 -20.44 12.57 15.44
N VAL A 253 -20.03 13.67 14.80
CA VAL A 253 -20.39 15.02 15.26
C VAL A 253 -21.91 15.22 15.26
N VAL A 254 -22.59 14.84 14.16
CA VAL A 254 -24.05 14.96 14.05
C VAL A 254 -24.75 14.13 15.13
N ILE A 255 -24.37 12.86 15.30
CA ILE A 255 -24.94 11.97 16.31
C ILE A 255 -24.69 12.53 17.71
N THR A 256 -23.51 13.06 17.98
CA THR A 256 -23.16 13.67 19.28
C THR A 256 -24.04 14.89 19.58
N VAL A 257 -24.25 15.78 18.61
CA VAL A 257 -25.11 16.95 18.75
C VAL A 257 -26.57 16.54 19.01
N VAL A 258 -27.09 15.62 18.20
CA VAL A 258 -28.47 15.11 18.36
C VAL A 258 -28.66 14.44 19.73
N SER A 259 -27.72 13.60 20.14
CA SER A 259 -27.72 12.94 21.45
C SER A 259 -27.68 13.94 22.59
N MET A 260 -26.85 14.99 22.49
CA MET A 260 -26.77 16.04 23.49
C MET A 260 -28.13 16.78 23.64
N VAL A 261 -28.78 17.10 22.53
CA VAL A 261 -30.11 17.74 22.55
C VAL A 261 -31.13 16.84 23.22
N LEU A 262 -31.17 15.55 22.87
CA LEU A 262 -32.07 14.57 23.46
C LEU A 262 -31.83 14.41 24.97
N ILE A 263 -30.59 14.33 25.41
CA ILE A 263 -30.23 14.23 26.82
C ILE A 263 -30.69 15.49 27.57
N ILE A 264 -30.44 16.69 27.02
CA ILE A 264 -30.90 17.96 27.63
C ILE A 264 -32.43 17.99 27.77
N LEU A 265 -33.18 17.54 26.76
CA LEU A 265 -34.63 17.49 26.79
C LEU A 265 -35.15 16.51 27.86
N ILE A 266 -34.58 15.29 27.92
CA ILE A 266 -34.98 14.27 28.92
C ILE A 266 -34.66 14.76 30.35
N LEU A 267 -33.44 15.29 30.54
CA LEU A 267 -33.05 15.85 31.85
C LEU A 267 -33.92 17.04 32.25
N SER A 268 -34.21 17.93 31.28
CA SER A 268 -35.10 19.08 31.54
C SER A 268 -36.51 18.64 31.98
N MET A 269 -37.03 17.58 31.34
CA MET A 269 -38.32 17.00 31.72
C MET A 269 -38.27 16.33 33.11
N SER A 270 -37.20 15.56 33.39
CA SER A 270 -36.97 14.93 34.69
C SER A 270 -36.86 15.96 35.82
N ILE A 271 -36.06 17.02 35.61
CA ILE A 271 -35.91 18.10 36.59
C ILE A 271 -37.23 18.85 36.81
N ARG A 272 -38.02 19.06 35.73
CA ARG A 272 -39.35 19.69 35.84
C ARG A 272 -40.33 18.83 36.64
N SER A 273 -40.33 17.53 36.52
CA SER A 273 -41.21 16.63 37.28
C SER A 273 -40.89 16.65 38.77
N ARG A 274 -39.64 16.90 39.15
CA ARG A 274 -39.15 16.96 40.55
C ARG A 274 -39.09 18.38 41.12
N LYS A 275 -39.79 19.38 40.52
CA LYS A 275 -39.77 20.77 41.00
C LYS A 275 -40.16 20.91 42.43
N ARG A 276 -41.14 20.13 42.92
CA ARG A 276 -41.62 20.15 44.29
C ARG A 276 -40.53 19.73 45.28
N GLU A 277 -39.81 18.65 45.00
CA GLU A 277 -38.70 18.17 45.82
C GLU A 277 -37.59 19.21 45.90
N THR A 278 -37.19 19.74 44.71
CA THR A 278 -36.20 20.83 44.61
C THR A 278 -36.61 22.07 45.40
N GLY A 279 -37.90 22.42 45.33
CA GLY A 279 -38.45 23.57 46.10
C GLY A 279 -38.37 23.37 47.62
N ILE A 280 -38.70 22.17 48.12
CA ILE A 280 -38.59 21.79 49.52
C ILE A 280 -37.16 21.87 50.02
N LEU A 281 -36.19 21.27 49.24
CA LEU A 281 -34.77 21.31 49.57
C LEU A 281 -34.25 22.75 49.72
N MET A 282 -34.62 23.61 48.76
CA MET A 282 -34.24 25.03 48.82
C MET A 282 -34.91 25.77 49.93
N ALA A 283 -36.14 25.41 50.34
CA ALA A 283 -36.88 26.05 51.49
C ALA A 283 -36.23 25.65 52.81
N VAL A 284 -35.64 24.46 52.95
CA VAL A 284 -34.91 24.02 54.17
C VAL A 284 -33.47 24.61 54.17
N GLY A 285 -33.11 25.43 53.19
CA GLY A 285 -31.84 26.17 53.15
C GLY A 285 -30.70 25.52 52.42
N ILE A 286 -30.94 24.44 51.64
CA ILE A 286 -29.92 23.83 50.82
C ILE A 286 -29.55 24.78 49.68
N ALA A 287 -28.23 25.04 49.51
CA ALA A 287 -27.72 25.92 48.46
C ALA A 287 -27.95 25.35 47.05
N LYS A 288 -28.28 26.21 46.07
CA LYS A 288 -28.50 25.83 44.68
C LYS A 288 -27.39 24.96 44.08
N PRO A 289 -26.08 25.21 44.30
CA PRO A 289 -25.02 24.35 43.79
C PRO A 289 -25.10 22.93 44.34
N ALA A 290 -25.52 22.74 45.59
CA ALA A 290 -25.66 21.41 46.17
C ALA A 290 -26.77 20.58 45.48
N VAL A 291 -27.86 21.23 45.10
CA VAL A 291 -28.93 20.58 44.32
C VAL A 291 -28.48 20.23 42.90
N ILE A 292 -27.70 21.11 42.25
CA ILE A 292 -27.10 20.79 40.94
C ILE A 292 -26.16 19.60 41.04
N LEU A 293 -25.29 19.60 42.07
CA LEU A 293 -24.36 18.50 42.31
C LEU A 293 -25.09 17.15 42.49
N GLN A 294 -26.25 17.18 43.20
CA GLN A 294 -27.09 15.98 43.33
C GLN A 294 -27.55 15.46 41.97
N TYR A 295 -28.04 16.32 41.06
CA TYR A 295 -28.43 15.90 39.71
C TYR A 295 -27.24 15.39 38.89
N VAL A 296 -26.06 16.00 39.01
CA VAL A 296 -24.83 15.50 38.35
C VAL A 296 -24.48 14.10 38.85
N LEU A 297 -24.49 13.91 40.20
CA LEU A 297 -24.16 12.61 40.78
C LEU A 297 -25.18 11.54 40.39
N GLU A 298 -26.48 11.85 40.40
CA GLU A 298 -27.55 10.93 39.97
C GLU A 298 -27.37 10.53 38.51
N THR A 299 -27.06 11.46 37.62
CA THR A 299 -26.82 11.20 36.21
C THR A 299 -25.55 10.38 35.98
N LEU A 300 -24.46 10.69 36.69
CA LEU A 300 -23.22 9.91 36.62
C LEU A 300 -23.41 8.49 37.14
N LEU A 301 -24.23 8.30 38.19
CA LEU A 301 -24.51 6.97 38.75
C LEU A 301 -25.26 6.09 37.74
N ILE A 302 -26.10 6.66 36.89
CA ILE A 302 -26.75 5.97 35.78
C ILE A 302 -25.75 5.70 34.64
N ALA A 303 -24.80 6.58 34.39
CA ALA A 303 -23.80 6.44 33.37
C ALA A 303 -22.79 5.30 33.65
N VAL A 304 -22.48 5.04 34.94
CA VAL A 304 -21.51 3.98 35.33
C VAL A 304 -21.82 2.61 34.74
N PRO A 305 -23.04 2.06 34.76
CA PRO A 305 -23.33 0.81 34.06
C PRO A 305 -23.55 0.98 32.55
N ALA A 306 -23.95 2.17 32.08
CA ALA A 306 -24.25 2.40 30.67
C ALA A 306 -23.00 2.38 29.76
N PHE A 307 -21.89 2.98 30.21
CA PHE A 307 -20.65 3.01 29.41
C PHE A 307 -20.04 1.62 29.17
N PRO A 308 -19.85 0.74 30.16
CA PRO A 308 -19.38 -0.62 29.93
C PRO A 308 -20.31 -1.42 29.02
N LEU A 309 -21.62 -1.26 29.19
CA LEU A 309 -22.58 -1.95 28.31
C LEU A 309 -22.46 -1.47 26.87
N ALA A 310 -22.32 -0.16 26.63
CA ALA A 310 -22.08 0.40 25.31
C ALA A 310 -20.77 -0.11 24.70
N TYR A 311 -19.72 -0.26 25.51
CA TYR A 311 -18.43 -0.82 25.07
C TYR A 311 -18.57 -2.27 24.59
N VAL A 312 -19.26 -3.13 25.36
CA VAL A 312 -19.52 -4.51 24.94
C VAL A 312 -20.32 -4.55 23.63
N CYS A 313 -21.35 -3.71 23.50
CA CYS A 313 -22.12 -3.62 22.26
C CYS A 313 -21.25 -3.15 21.09
N SER A 314 -20.35 -2.19 21.30
CA SER A 314 -19.46 -1.69 20.24
C SER A 314 -18.49 -2.76 19.73
N GLN A 315 -17.98 -3.63 20.61
CA GLN A 315 -17.15 -4.76 20.22
C GLN A 315 -17.90 -5.77 19.34
N GLN A 316 -19.16 -6.07 19.66
CA GLN A 316 -19.99 -6.95 18.84
C GLN A 316 -20.25 -6.37 17.45
N VAL A 317 -20.53 -5.08 17.37
CA VAL A 317 -20.74 -4.37 16.09
C VAL A 317 -19.44 -4.33 15.29
N ALA A 318 -18.30 -4.01 15.93
CA ALA A 318 -17.00 -4.00 15.27
C ALA A 318 -16.65 -5.37 14.66
N GLY A 319 -16.87 -6.46 15.40
CA GLY A 319 -16.67 -7.82 14.90
C GLY A 319 -17.56 -8.17 13.70
N THR A 320 -18.82 -7.74 13.72
CA THR A 320 -19.75 -7.99 12.60
C THR A 320 -19.38 -7.15 11.37
N LEU A 321 -19.00 -5.88 11.54
CA LEU A 321 -18.52 -5.05 10.44
C LEU A 321 -17.21 -5.60 9.86
N GLY A 322 -16.32 -6.08 10.72
CA GLY A 322 -15.09 -6.74 10.33
C GLY A 322 -15.32 -7.86 9.32
N THR A 323 -16.28 -8.74 9.56
CA THR A 323 -16.60 -9.86 8.65
C THR A 323 -17.13 -9.41 7.27
N LEU A 324 -17.73 -8.22 7.18
CA LEU A 324 -18.23 -7.65 5.92
C LEU A 324 -17.13 -7.07 5.04
N PHE A 325 -16.01 -6.62 5.61
CA PHE A 325 -14.90 -6.02 4.89
C PHE A 325 -13.76 -7.00 4.54
N GLY A 326 -13.95 -8.31 4.78
CA GLY A 326 -13.02 -9.37 4.37
C GLY A 326 -11.73 -9.43 5.21
N LYS A 327 -10.67 -10.06 4.66
CA LYS A 327 -9.41 -10.30 5.38
C LYS A 327 -8.67 -9.04 5.89
N ALA A 328 -8.98 -7.87 5.37
CA ALA A 328 -8.44 -6.59 5.86
C ALA A 328 -8.93 -6.22 7.27
N SER A 329 -9.91 -6.93 7.80
CA SER A 329 -10.61 -6.60 9.04
C SER A 329 -10.16 -7.38 10.27
N GLU A 330 -9.21 -8.31 10.16
CA GLU A 330 -8.66 -9.05 11.33
C GLU A 330 -8.01 -8.13 12.36
N SER A 331 -7.80 -6.84 12.03
CA SER A 331 -7.16 -5.83 12.89
C SER A 331 -8.09 -4.76 13.47
N VAL A 332 -9.41 -4.83 13.28
CA VAL A 332 -10.33 -3.87 13.93
C VAL A 332 -10.55 -4.24 15.39
N ILE A 333 -9.57 -3.89 16.22
CA ILE A 333 -9.62 -4.12 17.67
C ILE A 333 -10.02 -2.81 18.35
N VAL A 334 -11.13 -2.83 19.11
CA VAL A 334 -11.50 -1.71 19.98
C VAL A 334 -10.64 -1.79 21.24
N LEU A 335 -9.57 -1.00 21.26
CA LEU A 335 -8.62 -0.96 22.38
C LEU A 335 -9.27 -0.36 23.64
N PRO A 336 -8.92 -0.82 24.86
CA PRO A 336 -9.42 -0.27 26.12
C PRO A 336 -9.14 1.24 26.29
N GLU A 337 -8.11 1.75 25.65
CA GLU A 337 -7.76 3.18 25.65
C GLU A 337 -8.84 4.04 25.01
N HIS A 338 -9.43 3.56 23.90
CA HIS A 338 -10.55 4.25 23.25
C HIS A 338 -11.79 4.29 24.14
N PHE A 339 -12.03 3.24 24.93
CA PHE A 339 -13.10 3.23 25.92
C PHE A 339 -12.93 4.34 26.98
N LEU A 340 -11.71 4.51 27.50
CA LEU A 340 -11.43 5.54 28.50
C LEU A 340 -11.67 6.94 27.91
N LEU A 341 -11.23 7.18 26.69
CA LEU A 341 -11.40 8.47 26.00
C LEU A 341 -12.88 8.79 25.78
N VAL A 342 -13.68 7.81 25.32
CA VAL A 342 -15.12 7.97 25.13
C VAL A 342 -15.85 8.14 26.46
N ALA A 343 -15.46 7.42 27.51
CA ALA A 343 -16.06 7.54 28.84
C ALA A 343 -15.82 8.94 29.47
N VAL A 344 -14.59 9.46 29.33
CA VAL A 344 -14.24 10.80 29.79
C VAL A 344 -15.00 11.86 28.98
N GLY A 345 -14.94 11.78 27.64
CA GLY A 345 -15.65 12.72 26.76
C GLY A 345 -17.18 12.69 26.98
N GLY A 346 -17.76 11.49 27.07
CA GLY A 346 -19.18 11.30 27.37
C GLY A 346 -19.57 11.82 28.76
N GLY A 347 -18.72 11.61 29.76
CA GLY A 347 -18.90 12.15 31.09
C GLY A 347 -18.95 13.69 31.10
N ILE A 348 -18.05 14.35 30.39
CA ILE A 348 -18.03 15.81 30.21
C ILE A 348 -19.32 16.28 29.54
N LEU A 349 -19.76 15.61 28.48
CA LEU A 349 -21.01 15.91 27.78
C LEU A 349 -22.22 15.77 28.71
N LEU A 350 -22.29 14.72 29.53
CA LEU A 350 -23.35 14.54 30.50
C LEU A 350 -23.39 15.67 31.55
N ILE A 351 -22.23 16.04 32.10
CA ILE A 351 -22.14 17.14 33.07
C ILE A 351 -22.61 18.44 32.43
N THR A 352 -22.19 18.77 31.23
CA THR A 352 -22.61 19.98 30.51
C THR A 352 -24.11 19.97 30.23
N ALA A 353 -24.68 18.84 29.85
CA ALA A 353 -26.11 18.68 29.63
C ALA A 353 -26.93 18.89 30.93
N VAL A 354 -26.46 18.34 32.07
CA VAL A 354 -27.08 18.58 33.39
C VAL A 354 -27.03 20.05 33.76
N LEU A 355 -25.89 20.71 33.60
CA LEU A 355 -25.73 22.13 33.91
C LEU A 355 -26.70 22.99 33.09
N ILE A 356 -26.77 22.76 31.76
CA ILE A 356 -27.69 23.51 30.88
C ILE A 356 -29.15 23.26 31.28
N SER A 357 -29.54 22.01 31.52
CA SER A 357 -30.88 21.64 31.95
C SER A 357 -31.26 22.26 33.28
N SER A 358 -30.32 22.32 34.23
CA SER A 358 -30.53 22.85 35.57
C SER A 358 -30.73 24.37 35.59
N ILE A 359 -30.16 25.11 34.62
CA ILE A 359 -30.34 26.57 34.51
C ILE A 359 -31.82 26.94 34.46
N SER A 360 -32.62 26.19 33.70
CA SER A 360 -34.07 26.45 33.57
C SER A 360 -34.83 26.26 34.90
N ALA A 361 -34.43 25.28 35.70
CA ALA A 361 -35.05 25.02 37.01
C ALA A 361 -34.60 26.03 38.09
N MET A 362 -33.36 26.47 38.05
CA MET A 362 -32.79 27.41 39.05
C MET A 362 -33.22 28.88 38.88
N ARG A 363 -33.82 29.24 37.74
CA ARG A 363 -34.41 30.54 37.48
C ARG A 363 -35.73 30.76 38.26
N LEU A 364 -36.35 29.70 38.77
CA LEU A 364 -37.58 29.79 39.56
C LEU A 364 -37.29 30.33 40.98
N LYS A 365 -38.05 31.35 41.43
CA LYS A 365 -37.92 31.86 42.77
C LYS A 365 -38.71 30.94 43.74
N PRO A 366 -38.19 30.60 44.95
CA PRO A 366 -38.84 29.69 45.89
C PRO A 366 -40.28 30.12 46.23
N LYS A 367 -40.52 31.43 46.25
CA LYS A 367 -41.87 32.03 46.54
C LYS A 367 -42.91 31.68 45.45
N GLN A 368 -42.47 31.50 44.17
CA GLN A 368 -43.35 31.11 43.04
C GLN A 368 -43.71 29.62 43.04
N ILE A 369 -42.81 28.78 43.55
CA ILE A 369 -43.06 27.35 43.66
C ILE A 369 -44.07 27.04 44.76
N LEU A 370 -43.98 27.74 45.87
CA LEU A 370 -44.91 27.58 46.99
C LEU A 370 -46.31 28.14 46.69
N SER A 371 -46.43 29.22 45.91
CA SER A 371 -47.74 29.82 45.57
C SER A 371 -48.49 29.04 44.43
N GLN A 372 -47.88 28.11 43.74
CA GLN A 372 -48.56 27.22 42.81
C GLN A 372 -49.04 25.90 43.46
N MET A 373 -48.94 25.82 44.76
CA MET A 373 -49.31 24.63 45.54
C MET A 373 -50.64 24.82 46.29
N GLU A 374 -51.25 25.98 46.16
CA GLU A 374 -52.67 26.26 46.53
C GLU A 374 -53.54 26.13 45.25
#